data_a790ddd99e8df21566572b448e59a53e
#
_entry.id   a790ddd99e8df21566572b448e59a53e
#
_cell.length_a   1.000
_cell.length_b   1.000
_cell.length_c   1.000
_cell.angle_alpha   90.00
_cell.angle_beta   90.00
_cell.angle_gamma   90.00
#
_symmetry.space_group_name_H-M   'P 1'
#
loop_
_entity.id
_entity.type
_entity.pdbx_description
1 polymer ?
#
loop_
_entity_poly.entity_id
_entity_poly.type
_entity_poly.pdbx_seq_one_letter_code
_entity_poly.pdbx_strand_id
1 'polypeptide(L)'
;GRGSAAGSLVSYCIGITEIDPMKYGLLFERFLNPERISRPDIDVDFCKDRRGEVIAYVSEKYGREHVSQIITFGTMAAKAAIRDVGRALDMPYAEVDKIAKLVPNAINITIDDAMKAEPQLKSLYENNQRVKELLDVAKRLEGLCRHASTHAAGVVISPKPLTDYSPLYKNPTDGTITTQFDMGSVESMGLLKFDFRI
;
A
#
# COMPACT_ATOMS: atom_id res chain seq x y z
N GLY A 1 12.27 -4.37 -16.96
CA GLY A 1 11.36 -3.35 -16.44
C GLY A 1 10.07 -3.27 -17.24
N ARG A 2 9.02 -2.77 -16.64
CA ARG A 2 7.69 -2.61 -17.25
C ARG A 2 7.06 -1.25 -16.89
N GLY A 3 5.82 -1.07 -17.30
CA GLY A 3 5.08 0.17 -17.04
C GLY A 3 5.46 1.28 -18.01
N SER A 4 5.42 2.53 -17.55
CA SER A 4 5.71 3.70 -18.37
C SER A 4 7.17 3.80 -18.83
N ALA A 5 8.10 3.13 -18.15
CA ALA A 5 9.52 3.07 -18.51
C ALA A 5 9.76 2.47 -19.91
N ALA A 6 8.83 1.66 -20.44
CA ALA A 6 8.91 1.13 -21.80
C ALA A 6 8.91 2.23 -22.88
N GLY A 7 8.41 3.43 -22.60
CA GLY A 7 8.47 4.58 -23.51
C GLY A 7 9.85 5.27 -23.59
N SER A 8 10.81 4.85 -22.76
CA SER A 8 12.14 5.47 -22.71
C SER A 8 13.15 4.71 -23.59
N LEU A 9 13.66 5.37 -24.63
CA LEU A 9 14.74 4.83 -25.46
C LEU A 9 16.03 4.59 -24.65
N VAL A 10 16.33 5.50 -23.71
CA VAL A 10 17.48 5.34 -22.81
C VAL A 10 17.37 4.08 -21.98
N SER A 11 16.17 3.82 -21.37
CA SER A 11 15.92 2.61 -20.60
C SER A 11 16.08 1.33 -21.44
N TYR A 12 15.70 1.38 -22.72
CA TYR A 12 15.92 0.29 -23.65
C TYR A 12 17.41 0.08 -23.94
N CYS A 13 18.15 1.16 -24.27
CA CYS A 13 19.57 1.07 -24.62
C CYS A 13 20.46 0.56 -23.47
N ILE A 14 20.09 0.84 -22.21
CA ILE A 14 20.82 0.37 -21.02
C ILE A 14 20.28 -0.94 -20.43
N GLY A 15 19.30 -1.57 -21.11
CA GLY A 15 18.78 -2.89 -20.74
C GLY A 15 17.81 -2.90 -19.56
N ILE A 16 17.24 -1.76 -19.16
CA ILE A 16 16.19 -1.69 -18.13
C ILE A 16 14.87 -2.24 -18.68
N THR A 17 14.59 -1.97 -19.97
CA THR A 17 13.42 -2.47 -20.67
C THR A 17 13.85 -3.26 -21.91
N GLU A 18 13.04 -4.24 -22.35
CA GLU A 18 13.34 -5.09 -23.49
C GLU A 18 12.54 -4.72 -24.75
N ILE A 19 11.67 -3.69 -24.65
CA ILE A 19 10.83 -3.24 -25.74
C ILE A 19 11.43 -1.98 -26.37
N ASP A 20 11.70 -2.04 -27.68
CA ASP A 20 12.14 -0.88 -28.45
C ASP A 20 10.99 0.14 -28.62
N PRO A 21 11.04 1.30 -27.95
CA PRO A 21 9.95 2.29 -27.99
C PRO A 21 9.75 2.89 -29.38
N MET A 22 10.80 2.97 -30.20
CA MET A 22 10.72 3.53 -31.55
C MET A 22 9.97 2.58 -32.48
N LYS A 23 10.26 1.28 -32.39
CA LYS A 23 9.60 0.26 -33.20
C LYS A 23 8.11 0.16 -32.93
N TYR A 24 7.68 0.40 -31.70
CA TYR A 24 6.27 0.27 -31.30
C TYR A 24 5.57 1.63 -31.13
N GLY A 25 6.23 2.74 -31.45
CA GLY A 25 5.64 4.09 -31.38
C GLY A 25 5.20 4.46 -29.94
N LEU A 26 5.96 4.05 -28.93
CA LEU A 26 5.65 4.34 -27.53
C LEU A 26 6.00 5.79 -27.21
N LEU A 27 5.09 6.49 -26.54
CA LEU A 27 5.26 7.89 -26.20
C LEU A 27 6.13 8.06 -24.95
N PHE A 28 7.21 8.82 -25.05
CA PHE A 28 8.11 9.14 -23.96
C PHE A 28 7.42 9.98 -22.86
N GLU A 29 6.45 10.81 -23.23
CA GLU A 29 5.68 11.67 -22.32
C GLU A 29 4.85 10.86 -21.33
N ARG A 30 4.59 9.59 -21.57
CA ARG A 30 3.97 8.69 -20.58
C ARG A 30 4.93 8.29 -19.47
N PHE A 31 6.23 8.33 -19.72
CA PHE A 31 7.28 8.05 -18.74
C PHE A 31 7.73 9.32 -18.01
N LEU A 32 8.06 10.36 -18.76
CA LEU A 32 8.45 11.66 -18.22
C LEU A 32 7.68 12.76 -18.94
N ASN A 33 6.91 13.56 -18.19
CA ASN A 33 6.18 14.70 -18.69
C ASN A 33 6.54 15.92 -17.85
N PRO A 34 6.96 17.06 -18.46
CA PRO A 34 7.27 18.31 -17.75
C PRO A 34 6.11 18.85 -16.91
N GLU A 35 4.86 18.58 -17.34
CA GLU A 35 3.66 19.01 -16.61
C GLU A 35 3.35 18.12 -15.39
N ARG A 36 3.96 16.94 -15.31
CA ARG A 36 3.77 16.00 -14.21
C ARG A 36 4.94 16.05 -13.26
N ILE A 37 4.79 16.72 -12.14
CA ILE A 37 5.78 16.81 -11.06
C ILE A 37 5.81 15.49 -10.26
N SER A 38 6.02 14.37 -10.92
CA SER A 38 6.24 13.10 -10.25
C SER A 38 7.49 12.43 -10.80
N ARG A 39 8.27 11.82 -9.90
CA ARG A 39 9.45 11.05 -10.31
C ARG A 39 9.01 9.83 -11.13
N PRO A 40 9.85 9.38 -12.09
CA PRO A 40 9.54 8.18 -12.85
C PRO A 40 9.53 6.97 -11.91
N ASP A 41 8.52 6.11 -12.10
CA ASP A 41 8.39 4.83 -11.43
C ASP A 41 8.82 3.71 -12.38
N ILE A 42 9.79 2.91 -11.95
CA ILE A 42 10.29 1.78 -12.73
C ILE A 42 10.00 0.49 -11.97
N ASP A 43 9.00 -0.24 -12.46
CA ASP A 43 8.68 -1.56 -11.96
C ASP A 43 9.63 -2.60 -12.54
N VAL A 44 10.23 -3.42 -11.69
CA VAL A 44 11.07 -4.54 -12.11
C VAL A 44 10.53 -5.83 -11.53
N ASP A 45 10.20 -6.78 -12.40
CA ASP A 45 9.70 -8.09 -12.00
C ASP A 45 10.87 -9.06 -11.73
N PHE A 46 10.80 -9.74 -10.59
CA PHE A 46 11.76 -10.76 -10.17
C PHE A 46 11.07 -12.08 -9.86
N CYS A 47 11.82 -13.16 -9.91
CA CYS A 47 11.34 -14.46 -9.46
C CYS A 47 10.95 -14.38 -7.97
N LYS A 48 9.75 -14.84 -7.64
CA LYS A 48 9.20 -14.82 -6.29
C LYS A 48 10.16 -15.45 -5.26
N ASP A 49 10.68 -16.61 -5.59
CA ASP A 49 11.52 -17.40 -4.67
C ASP A 49 12.91 -16.79 -4.47
N ARG A 50 13.38 -15.99 -5.45
CA ARG A 50 14.70 -15.38 -5.46
C ARG A 50 14.72 -13.87 -5.18
N ARG A 51 13.57 -13.25 -4.96
CA ARG A 51 13.48 -11.81 -4.66
C ARG A 51 14.32 -11.40 -3.44
N GLY A 52 14.37 -12.28 -2.42
CA GLY A 52 15.21 -12.06 -1.25
C GLY A 52 16.71 -11.93 -1.57
N GLU A 53 17.20 -12.66 -2.56
CA GLU A 53 18.60 -12.56 -3.02
C GLU A 53 18.87 -11.19 -3.66
N VAL A 54 17.90 -10.64 -4.41
CA VAL A 54 18.01 -9.31 -5.02
C VAL A 54 18.09 -8.22 -3.95
N ILE A 55 17.25 -8.29 -2.92
CA ILE A 55 17.27 -7.35 -1.79
C ILE A 55 18.61 -7.45 -1.04
N ALA A 56 19.10 -8.66 -0.80
CA ALA A 56 20.40 -8.88 -0.17
C ALA A 56 21.55 -8.29 -1.01
N TYR A 57 21.55 -8.52 -2.33
CA TYR A 57 22.53 -7.96 -3.26
C TYR A 57 22.53 -6.42 -3.25
N VAL A 58 21.34 -5.81 -3.30
CA VAL A 58 21.20 -4.35 -3.29
C VAL A 58 21.71 -3.78 -1.95
N SER A 59 21.39 -4.45 -0.83
CA SER A 59 21.85 -4.06 0.49
C SER A 59 23.38 -4.20 0.65
N GLU A 60 23.99 -5.20 0.04
CA GLU A 60 25.45 -5.37 0.01
C GLU A 60 26.12 -4.30 -0.86
N LYS A 61 25.56 -4.05 -2.06
CA LYS A 61 26.10 -3.11 -3.04
C LYS A 61 26.08 -1.65 -2.59
N TYR A 62 24.98 -1.21 -1.98
CA TYR A 62 24.77 0.19 -1.60
C TYR A 62 25.00 0.47 -0.10
N GLY A 63 25.16 -0.57 0.71
CA GLY A 63 25.30 -0.49 2.16
C GLY A 63 23.98 -0.76 2.88
N ARG A 64 24.04 -1.60 3.94
CA ARG A 64 22.86 -2.01 4.71
C ARG A 64 22.15 -0.85 5.41
N GLU A 65 22.87 0.22 5.69
CA GLU A 65 22.33 1.44 6.30
C GLU A 65 21.65 2.37 5.29
N HIS A 66 21.86 2.13 3.98
CA HIS A 66 21.31 2.91 2.87
C HIS A 66 20.10 2.25 2.21
N VAL A 67 19.82 0.98 2.54
CA VAL A 67 18.77 0.19 1.89
C VAL A 67 17.79 -0.34 2.93
N SER A 68 16.50 -0.14 2.69
CA SER A 68 15.44 -0.69 3.53
C SER A 68 14.19 -0.98 2.72
N GLN A 69 13.38 -1.91 3.20
CA GLN A 69 12.00 -2.06 2.74
C GLN A 69 11.13 -0.95 3.35
N ILE A 70 9.98 -0.69 2.73
CA ILE A 70 9.04 0.35 3.18
C ILE A 70 7.99 -0.29 4.09
N ILE A 71 7.62 0.38 5.17
CA ILE A 71 6.50 -0.02 6.01
C ILE A 71 5.18 0.22 5.28
N THR A 72 4.19 -0.63 5.56
CA THR A 72 2.80 -0.39 5.21
C THR A 72 1.93 -0.51 6.44
N PHE A 73 0.87 0.28 6.49
CA PHE A 73 -0.10 0.22 7.57
C PHE A 73 -1.40 -0.40 7.07
N GLY A 74 -1.76 -1.52 7.67
CA GLY A 74 -3.10 -2.08 7.50
C GLY A 74 -4.10 -1.20 8.21
N THR A 75 -5.11 -0.69 7.50
CA THR A 75 -6.18 0.12 8.06
C THR A 75 -7.41 -0.71 8.37
N MET A 76 -8.21 -0.22 9.29
CA MET A 76 -9.46 -0.84 9.67
C MET A 76 -10.52 -0.55 8.59
N ALA A 77 -10.72 -1.49 7.66
CA ALA A 77 -11.75 -1.38 6.64
C ALA A 77 -13.16 -1.58 7.23
N ALA A 78 -14.20 -1.08 6.54
CA ALA A 78 -15.61 -1.08 6.98
C ALA A 78 -16.04 -2.39 7.66
N LYS A 79 -15.89 -3.54 6.99
CA LYS A 79 -16.31 -4.85 7.54
C LYS A 79 -15.53 -5.24 8.80
N ALA A 80 -14.25 -4.88 8.87
CA ALA A 80 -13.42 -5.16 10.03
C ALA A 80 -13.81 -4.26 11.20
N ALA A 81 -14.04 -2.97 10.96
CA ALA A 81 -14.49 -2.01 11.95
C ALA A 81 -15.82 -2.46 12.59
N ILE A 82 -16.80 -2.85 11.78
CA ILE A 82 -18.10 -3.35 12.27
C ILE A 82 -17.91 -4.58 13.18
N ARG A 83 -17.09 -5.56 12.77
CA ARG A 83 -16.87 -6.77 13.56
C ARG A 83 -16.12 -6.50 14.86
N ASP A 84 -15.10 -5.66 14.82
CA ASP A 84 -14.30 -5.35 16.00
C ASP A 84 -15.09 -4.52 17.03
N VAL A 85 -15.86 -3.54 16.56
CA VAL A 85 -16.77 -2.76 17.44
C VAL A 85 -17.89 -3.64 17.98
N GLY A 86 -18.50 -4.49 17.17
CA GLY A 86 -19.52 -5.42 17.64
C GLY A 86 -19.02 -6.33 18.75
N ARG A 87 -17.79 -6.82 18.64
CA ARG A 87 -17.15 -7.59 19.71
C ARG A 87 -16.89 -6.75 20.96
N ALA A 88 -16.47 -5.50 20.81
CA ALA A 88 -16.24 -4.60 21.93
C ALA A 88 -17.53 -4.17 22.66
N LEU A 89 -18.65 -4.11 21.93
CA LEU A 89 -19.99 -3.85 22.47
C LEU A 89 -20.71 -5.12 22.98
N ASP A 90 -20.00 -6.23 23.06
CA ASP A 90 -20.53 -7.54 23.48
C ASP A 90 -21.79 -7.96 22.72
N MET A 91 -21.77 -7.72 21.39
CA MET A 91 -22.85 -8.15 20.49
C MET A 91 -22.59 -9.58 20.01
N PRO A 92 -23.65 -10.40 19.82
CA PRO A 92 -23.50 -11.75 19.28
C PRO A 92 -22.83 -11.73 17.91
N TYR A 93 -21.77 -12.52 17.73
CA TYR A 93 -21.01 -12.56 16.47
C TYR A 93 -21.88 -12.78 15.23
N ALA A 94 -22.86 -13.69 15.34
CA ALA A 94 -23.77 -14.00 14.22
C ALA A 94 -24.63 -12.80 13.78
N GLU A 95 -24.99 -11.92 14.69
CA GLU A 95 -25.73 -10.69 14.41
C GLU A 95 -24.82 -9.68 13.72
N VAL A 96 -23.64 -9.43 14.30
CA VAL A 96 -22.64 -8.49 13.77
C VAL A 96 -22.16 -8.93 12.37
N ASP A 97 -21.93 -10.22 12.17
CA ASP A 97 -21.45 -10.74 10.88
C ASP A 97 -22.51 -10.60 9.78
N LYS A 98 -23.81 -10.74 10.11
CA LYS A 98 -24.91 -10.44 9.17
C LYS A 98 -24.87 -8.96 8.75
N ILE A 99 -24.68 -8.03 9.68
CA ILE A 99 -24.58 -6.60 9.39
C ILE A 99 -23.34 -6.32 8.53
N ALA A 100 -22.18 -6.85 8.91
CA ALA A 100 -20.95 -6.68 8.14
C ALA A 100 -21.03 -7.24 6.71
N LYS A 101 -21.78 -8.31 6.48
CA LYS A 101 -22.00 -8.90 5.15
C LYS A 101 -22.88 -8.04 4.24
N LEU A 102 -23.68 -7.13 4.78
CA LEU A 102 -24.44 -6.16 3.97
C LEU A 102 -23.55 -5.12 3.31
N VAL A 103 -22.35 -4.88 3.85
CA VAL A 103 -21.38 -3.99 3.19
C VAL A 103 -20.94 -4.62 1.87
N PRO A 104 -21.08 -3.94 0.71
CA PRO A 104 -20.66 -4.46 -0.60
C PRO A 104 -19.17 -4.81 -0.67
N ASN A 105 -18.79 -5.70 -1.60
CA ASN A 105 -17.40 -6.03 -1.86
C ASN A 105 -16.80 -5.06 -2.90
N ALA A 106 -16.64 -3.79 -2.52
CA ALA A 106 -15.96 -2.79 -3.33
C ALA A 106 -14.65 -2.35 -2.66
N ILE A 107 -13.65 -2.01 -3.47
CA ILE A 107 -12.35 -1.56 -2.98
C ILE A 107 -12.53 -0.21 -2.27
N ASN A 108 -12.01 -0.11 -1.05
CA ASN A 108 -12.05 1.11 -0.22
C ASN A 108 -13.45 1.66 0.05
N ILE A 109 -14.49 0.79 0.03
CA ILE A 109 -15.84 1.21 0.39
C ILE A 109 -15.89 1.60 1.86
N THR A 110 -16.47 2.78 2.12
CA THR A 110 -16.73 3.26 3.48
C THR A 110 -18.08 2.76 4.00
N ILE A 111 -18.28 2.80 5.32
CA ILE A 111 -19.59 2.46 5.93
C ILE A 111 -20.66 3.43 5.42
N ASP A 112 -20.33 4.72 5.23
CA ASP A 112 -21.28 5.69 4.69
C ASP A 112 -21.66 5.40 3.24
N ASP A 113 -20.71 5.00 2.42
CA ASP A 113 -21.00 4.60 1.03
C ASP A 113 -21.75 3.29 0.96
N ALA A 114 -21.45 2.35 1.85
CA ALA A 114 -22.20 1.11 1.99
C ALA A 114 -23.67 1.36 2.35
N MET A 115 -23.95 2.31 3.26
CA MET A 115 -25.34 2.68 3.60
C MET A 115 -26.09 3.37 2.45
N LYS A 116 -25.39 4.09 1.57
CA LYS A 116 -26.01 4.66 0.35
C LYS A 116 -26.32 3.58 -0.68
N ALA A 117 -25.43 2.59 -0.80
CA ALA A 117 -25.51 1.52 -1.80
C ALA A 117 -26.47 0.39 -1.39
N GLU A 118 -26.63 0.13 -0.08
CA GLU A 118 -27.40 -1.01 0.45
C GLU A 118 -28.58 -0.53 1.33
N PRO A 119 -29.81 -0.48 0.77
CA PRO A 119 -31.00 0.01 1.50
C PRO A 119 -31.29 -0.77 2.78
N GLN A 120 -30.97 -2.07 2.83
CA GLN A 120 -31.19 -2.89 4.02
C GLN A 120 -30.28 -2.46 5.17
N LEU A 121 -29.00 -2.12 4.89
CA LEU A 121 -28.08 -1.61 5.90
C LEU A 121 -28.55 -0.26 6.45
N LYS A 122 -29.03 0.62 5.56
CA LYS A 122 -29.61 1.91 5.94
C LYS A 122 -30.85 1.75 6.81
N SER A 123 -31.77 0.87 6.43
CA SER A 123 -32.98 0.61 7.21
C SER A 123 -32.65 0.06 8.60
N LEU A 124 -31.67 -0.84 8.73
CA LEU A 124 -31.21 -1.32 10.04
C LEU A 124 -30.62 -0.19 10.90
N TYR A 125 -29.84 0.70 10.30
CA TYR A 125 -29.28 1.88 10.98
C TYR A 125 -30.39 2.82 11.51
N GLU A 126 -31.44 3.07 10.72
CA GLU A 126 -32.54 3.97 11.09
C GLU A 126 -33.51 3.38 12.11
N ASN A 127 -33.76 2.08 12.08
CA ASN A 127 -34.81 1.43 12.86
C ASN A 127 -34.31 0.60 14.05
N ASN A 128 -32.99 0.41 14.22
CA ASN A 128 -32.42 -0.35 15.32
C ASN A 128 -31.34 0.43 16.04
N GLN A 129 -31.64 0.88 17.26
CA GLN A 129 -30.75 1.73 18.05
C GLN A 129 -29.37 1.06 18.32
N ARG A 130 -29.36 -0.27 18.53
CA ARG A 130 -28.11 -1.01 18.77
C ARG A 130 -27.25 -1.10 17.52
N VAL A 131 -27.86 -1.26 16.36
CA VAL A 131 -27.15 -1.24 15.07
C VAL A 131 -26.66 0.17 14.76
N LYS A 132 -27.43 1.20 15.09
CA LYS A 132 -27.01 2.60 14.96
C LYS A 132 -25.76 2.87 15.78
N GLU A 133 -25.75 2.51 17.06
CA GLU A 133 -24.58 2.67 17.93
C GLU A 133 -23.35 1.93 17.38
N LEU A 134 -23.54 0.66 16.95
CA LEU A 134 -22.50 -0.13 16.32
C LEU A 134 -21.86 0.58 15.11
N LEU A 135 -22.68 1.09 14.19
CA LEU A 135 -22.21 1.71 12.97
C LEU A 135 -21.62 3.10 13.22
N ASP A 136 -22.18 3.89 14.15
CA ASP A 136 -21.64 5.21 14.51
C ASP A 136 -20.25 5.10 15.14
N VAL A 137 -20.01 4.11 16.00
CA VAL A 137 -18.69 3.85 16.56
C VAL A 137 -17.76 3.28 15.49
N ALA A 138 -18.22 2.35 14.66
CA ALA A 138 -17.43 1.75 13.59
C ALA A 138 -16.94 2.80 12.57
N LYS A 139 -17.76 3.78 12.19
CA LYS A 139 -17.37 4.91 11.33
C LYS A 139 -16.23 5.74 11.90
N ARG A 140 -16.19 5.92 13.22
CA ARG A 140 -15.12 6.69 13.88
C ARG A 140 -13.79 5.93 13.90
N LEU A 141 -13.82 4.60 13.83
CA LEU A 141 -12.64 3.75 13.83
C LEU A 141 -12.23 3.31 12.41
N GLU A 142 -13.12 3.45 11.44
CA GLU A 142 -12.83 3.15 10.04
C GLU A 142 -11.65 4.00 9.54
N GLY A 143 -10.73 3.38 8.81
CA GLY A 143 -9.53 4.04 8.28
C GLY A 143 -8.38 4.19 9.27
N LEU A 144 -8.57 3.95 10.58
CA LEU A 144 -7.47 3.99 11.54
C LEU A 144 -6.47 2.87 11.28
N CYS A 145 -5.19 3.17 11.45
CA CYS A 145 -4.13 2.19 11.37
C CYS A 145 -4.28 1.11 12.45
N ARG A 146 -4.19 -0.16 12.05
CA ARG A 146 -4.38 -1.31 12.94
C ARG A 146 -3.08 -2.06 13.22
N HIS A 147 -2.31 -2.31 12.19
CA HIS A 147 -1.03 -3.01 12.29
C HIS A 147 -0.07 -2.52 11.23
N ALA A 148 1.22 -2.65 11.54
CA ALA A 148 2.30 -2.43 10.61
C ALA A 148 2.66 -3.73 9.87
N SER A 149 3.00 -3.61 8.61
CA SER A 149 3.48 -4.70 7.75
C SER A 149 4.60 -4.17 6.85
N THR A 150 5.21 -5.04 6.09
CA THR A 150 6.24 -4.67 5.12
C THR A 150 5.61 -4.57 3.73
N HIS A 151 5.96 -3.52 2.98
CA HIS A 151 5.52 -3.36 1.60
C HIS A 151 6.00 -4.54 0.74
N ALA A 152 5.10 -5.12 -0.05
CA ALA A 152 5.38 -6.34 -0.79
C ALA A 152 6.52 -6.18 -1.82
N ALA A 153 6.67 -4.99 -2.41
CA ALA A 153 7.63 -4.71 -3.49
C ALA A 153 8.60 -3.57 -3.19
N GLY A 154 8.19 -2.56 -2.41
CA GLY A 154 8.92 -1.30 -2.23
C GLY A 154 10.23 -1.45 -1.46
N VAL A 155 11.31 -1.02 -2.09
CA VAL A 155 12.64 -0.89 -1.50
C VAL A 155 13.12 0.54 -1.70
N VAL A 156 13.70 1.13 -0.66
CA VAL A 156 14.32 2.47 -0.71
C VAL A 156 15.82 2.31 -0.73
N ILE A 157 16.47 3.08 -1.60
CA ILE A 157 17.93 3.24 -1.64
C ILE A 157 18.23 4.72 -1.45
N SER A 158 19.01 5.06 -0.43
CA SER A 158 19.33 6.45 -0.07
C SER A 158 20.80 6.78 -0.28
N PRO A 159 21.14 8.04 -0.62
CA PRO A 159 22.53 8.50 -0.77
C PRO A 159 23.28 8.65 0.57
N LYS A 160 22.55 8.80 1.68
CA LYS A 160 23.06 8.85 3.05
C LYS A 160 22.38 7.77 3.89
N PRO A 161 22.86 7.47 5.11
CA PRO A 161 22.18 6.55 6.00
C PRO A 161 20.68 6.87 6.11
N LEU A 162 19.84 5.86 6.03
CA LEU A 162 18.37 6.04 6.08
C LEU A 162 17.89 6.71 7.36
N THR A 163 18.64 6.58 8.44
CA THR A 163 18.38 7.26 9.72
C THR A 163 18.47 8.77 9.66
N ASP A 164 19.12 9.33 8.62
CA ASP A 164 19.15 10.79 8.38
C ASP A 164 17.82 11.29 7.82
N TYR A 165 16.98 10.38 7.28
CA TYR A 165 15.71 10.70 6.64
C TYR A 165 14.49 10.20 7.42
N SER A 166 14.57 8.98 7.96
CA SER A 166 13.45 8.30 8.60
C SER A 166 13.92 7.46 9.76
N PRO A 167 13.20 7.43 10.87
CA PRO A 167 13.37 6.38 11.85
C PRO A 167 13.16 5.01 11.20
N LEU A 168 13.81 3.98 11.73
CA LEU A 168 13.65 2.62 11.25
C LEU A 168 12.81 1.80 12.23
N TYR A 169 12.07 0.87 11.68
CA TYR A 169 11.27 -0.09 12.45
C TYR A 169 11.81 -1.50 12.23
N LYS A 170 12.04 -2.21 13.32
CA LYS A 170 12.40 -3.63 13.28
C LYS A 170 11.16 -4.45 13.58
N ASN A 171 10.75 -5.26 12.63
CA ASN A 171 9.63 -6.19 12.84
C ASN A 171 10.01 -7.22 13.93
N PRO A 172 9.24 -7.31 15.03
CA PRO A 172 9.56 -8.21 16.14
C PRO A 172 9.43 -9.69 15.76
N THR A 173 8.69 -10.03 14.71
CA THR A 173 8.41 -11.41 14.32
C THR A 173 9.54 -12.01 13.47
N ASP A 174 10.04 -11.29 12.47
CA ASP A 174 11.01 -11.79 11.48
C ASP A 174 12.32 -11.00 11.47
N GLY A 175 12.42 -9.93 12.27
CA GLY A 175 13.60 -9.10 12.36
C GLY A 175 13.85 -8.17 11.16
N THR A 176 12.93 -8.13 10.19
CA THR A 176 13.03 -7.26 9.02
C THR A 176 13.06 -5.81 9.43
N ILE A 177 13.98 -5.04 8.81
CA ILE A 177 14.07 -3.59 9.03
C ILE A 177 13.34 -2.87 7.91
N THR A 178 12.46 -1.95 8.29
CA THR A 178 11.70 -1.10 7.36
C THR A 178 11.82 0.37 7.79
N THR A 179 11.49 1.29 6.88
CA THR A 179 11.23 2.68 7.27
C THR A 179 10.05 2.74 8.24
N GLN A 180 9.99 3.73 9.15
CA GLN A 180 8.79 4.00 9.95
C GLN A 180 7.77 4.86 9.19
N PHE A 181 8.19 5.50 8.12
CA PHE A 181 7.31 6.28 7.26
C PHE A 181 6.84 5.43 6.09
N ASP A 182 5.58 5.61 5.72
CA ASP A 182 4.96 4.98 4.57
C ASP A 182 5.53 5.50 3.24
N MET A 183 5.11 4.87 2.14
CA MET A 183 5.58 5.18 0.81
C MET A 183 5.40 6.66 0.43
N GLY A 184 4.24 7.26 0.71
CA GLY A 184 3.97 8.66 0.38
C GLY A 184 4.88 9.63 1.14
N SER A 185 5.11 9.37 2.41
CA SER A 185 6.03 10.15 3.25
C SER A 185 7.48 10.01 2.80
N VAL A 186 7.92 8.79 2.45
CA VAL A 186 9.26 8.51 1.93
C VAL A 186 9.52 9.25 0.61
N GLU A 187 8.54 9.25 -0.30
CA GLU A 187 8.63 9.99 -1.57
C GLU A 187 8.67 11.51 -1.36
N SER A 188 7.87 12.03 -0.42
CA SER A 188 7.85 13.47 -0.10
C SER A 188 9.17 13.96 0.50
N MET A 189 9.93 13.11 1.18
CA MET A 189 11.29 13.39 1.66
C MET A 189 12.36 13.34 0.56
N GLY A 190 11.97 13.02 -0.66
CA GLY A 190 12.85 12.99 -1.80
C GLY A 190 13.60 11.68 -2.02
N LEU A 191 13.28 10.64 -1.29
CA LEU A 191 13.87 9.31 -1.50
C LEU A 191 13.25 8.60 -2.71
N LEU A 192 14.06 7.80 -3.40
CA LEU A 192 13.61 6.99 -4.53
C LEU A 192 13.14 5.62 -4.05
N LYS A 193 11.93 5.28 -4.45
CA LYS A 193 11.37 3.94 -4.28
C LYS A 193 11.66 3.11 -5.53
N PHE A 194 12.02 1.87 -5.33
CA PHE A 194 12.16 0.86 -6.35
C PHE A 194 11.17 -0.28 -6.08
N ASP A 195 10.31 -0.59 -7.04
CA ASP A 195 9.36 -1.68 -6.89
C ASP A 195 9.94 -2.98 -7.46
N PHE A 196 10.43 -3.84 -6.57
CA PHE A 196 10.87 -5.20 -6.88
C PHE A 196 9.67 -6.13 -6.79
N ARG A 197 8.91 -6.20 -7.88
CA ARG A 197 7.66 -6.97 -7.96
C ARG A 197 7.91 -8.47 -8.14
N ILE A 198 6.88 -9.25 -7.90
CA ILE A 198 6.84 -10.70 -8.09
C ILE A 198 5.94 -11.01 -9.28
#